data_06db9374243a01d59235f661c8016688
#
_entry.id   06db9374243a01d59235f661c8016688
#
_cell.length_a   1.000
_cell.length_b   1.000
_cell.length_c   1.000
_cell.angle_alpha   90.00
_cell.angle_beta   90.00
_cell.angle_gamma   90.00
#
_symmetry.space_group_name_H-M   'P 1'
#
loop_
_entity.id
_entity.type
_entity.pdbx_description
1 polymer ?
#
loop_
_entity_poly.entity_id
_entity_poly.type
_entity_poly.pdbx_seq_one_letter_code
_entity_poly.pdbx_strand_id
1 'polypeptide(L)'
;MCKRIVGLDPIVFEDSRILIVGSMPSAISLKEQMYYANKNNRFWKILKEIFQTEDKIELLKVSHIALWDICHSCIRKTSADSEIKDIEPNDIQGLLDRYKNIEKVICNGRTSQNTMQKYFPNIETVYCPSTSSANAQFSLEQ
;
A
#
# COMPACT_ATOMS: atom_id res chain seq x y z
N MET A 1 -12.00 -5.48 -23.96
CA MET A 1 -11.65 -6.39 -22.87
C MET A 1 -10.50 -5.85 -22.07
N CYS A 2 -10.63 -5.85 -20.74
CA CYS A 2 -9.56 -5.38 -19.88
C CYS A 2 -8.55 -6.49 -19.65
N LYS A 3 -7.27 -6.15 -19.76
CA LYS A 3 -6.20 -7.09 -19.44
C LYS A 3 -5.99 -7.16 -17.93
N ARG A 4 -5.48 -8.30 -17.47
CA ARG A 4 -5.06 -8.44 -16.09
C ARG A 4 -3.82 -7.59 -15.84
N ILE A 5 -3.86 -6.83 -14.77
CA ILE A 5 -2.76 -5.94 -14.38
C ILE A 5 -2.04 -6.56 -13.20
N VAL A 6 -0.71 -6.59 -13.25
CA VAL A 6 0.14 -7.14 -12.19
C VAL A 6 0.73 -5.99 -11.38
N GLY A 7 0.69 -6.11 -10.06
CA GLY A 7 1.19 -5.08 -9.15
C GLY A 7 2.71 -5.09 -8.99
N LEU A 8 3.17 -4.37 -7.97
CA LEU A 8 4.60 -4.20 -7.69
C LEU A 8 5.08 -5.20 -6.65
N ASP A 9 6.38 -5.45 -6.64
CA ASP A 9 7.02 -6.23 -5.59
C ASP A 9 7.01 -5.44 -4.27
N PRO A 10 7.05 -6.11 -3.12
CA PRO A 10 7.10 -5.41 -1.86
C PRO A 10 8.42 -4.66 -1.69
N ILE A 11 8.37 -3.54 -0.98
CA ILE A 11 9.58 -2.87 -0.49
C ILE A 11 9.64 -3.16 1.00
N VAL A 12 10.59 -3.99 1.40
CA VAL A 12 10.68 -4.45 2.79
C VAL A 12 12.15 -4.63 3.16
N PHE A 13 12.47 -4.35 4.42
CA PHE A 13 13.83 -4.49 4.96
C PHE A 13 13.79 -5.39 6.18
N GLU A 14 14.95 -5.92 6.55
CA GLU A 14 15.05 -6.82 7.71
C GLU A 14 14.54 -6.18 8.99
N ASP A 15 14.72 -4.87 9.13
CA ASP A 15 14.30 -4.13 10.32
C ASP A 15 12.97 -3.40 10.15
N SER A 16 12.22 -3.70 9.09
CA SER A 16 10.87 -3.13 8.93
C SER A 16 9.97 -3.58 10.08
N ARG A 17 9.22 -2.64 10.65
CA ARG A 17 8.33 -2.88 11.80
C ARG A 17 6.86 -2.71 11.48
N ILE A 18 6.56 -1.92 10.47
CA ILE A 18 5.19 -1.61 10.07
C ILE A 18 5.04 -1.94 8.59
N LEU A 19 4.02 -2.71 8.25
CA LEU A 19 3.67 -2.96 6.86
C LEU A 19 2.44 -2.13 6.52
N ILE A 20 2.55 -1.27 5.51
CA ILE A 20 1.40 -0.53 4.99
C ILE A 20 0.94 -1.24 3.74
N VAL A 21 -0.32 -1.67 3.74
CA VAL A 21 -0.91 -2.44 2.66
C VAL A 21 -1.91 -1.56 1.91
N GLY A 22 -1.65 -1.33 0.62
CA GLY A 22 -2.61 -0.70 -0.26
C GLY A 22 -3.46 -1.74 -0.98
N SER A 23 -4.30 -1.27 -1.89
CA SER A 23 -5.14 -2.15 -2.71
C SER A 23 -4.41 -2.63 -3.96
N MET A 24 -4.16 -1.73 -4.87
CA MET A 24 -3.46 -1.99 -6.13
C MET A 24 -2.77 -0.69 -6.57
N PRO A 25 -1.53 -0.75 -7.11
CA PRO A 25 -0.88 0.46 -7.58
C PRO A 25 -1.66 1.13 -8.71
N SER A 26 -1.64 2.46 -8.76
CA SER A 26 -2.22 3.20 -9.87
C SER A 26 -1.42 2.97 -11.16
N ALA A 27 -1.98 3.39 -12.30
CA ALA A 27 -1.26 3.31 -13.56
C ALA A 27 0.06 4.07 -13.51
N ILE A 28 0.09 5.22 -12.84
CA ILE A 28 1.30 6.02 -12.68
C ILE A 28 2.33 5.26 -11.84
N SER A 29 1.90 4.63 -10.74
CA SER A 29 2.79 3.86 -9.88
C SER A 29 3.39 2.67 -10.62
N LEU A 30 2.60 1.98 -11.42
CA LEU A 30 3.09 0.86 -12.24
C LEU A 30 4.12 1.33 -13.27
N LYS A 31 3.86 2.46 -13.92
CA LYS A 31 4.79 3.05 -14.88
C LYS A 31 6.11 3.45 -14.24
N GLU A 32 6.03 4.10 -13.08
CA GLU A 32 7.21 4.59 -12.36
C GLU A 32 7.87 3.51 -11.52
N GLN A 33 7.25 2.35 -11.35
CA GLN A 33 7.72 1.25 -10.50
C GLN A 33 7.93 1.71 -9.06
N MET A 34 7.00 2.54 -8.56
CA MET A 34 7.06 3.06 -7.20
C MET A 34 5.66 3.26 -6.63
N TYR A 35 5.46 2.84 -5.39
CA TYR A 35 4.20 3.02 -4.68
C TYR A 35 3.88 4.51 -4.51
N TYR A 36 2.60 4.82 -4.61
CA TYR A 36 2.08 6.18 -4.38
C TYR A 36 2.78 7.23 -5.24
N ALA A 37 3.04 6.92 -6.50
CA ALA A 37 3.80 7.80 -7.40
C ALA A 37 2.99 8.97 -7.94
N ASN A 38 1.65 8.92 -7.86
CA ASN A 38 0.82 10.03 -8.30
C ASN A 38 1.12 11.25 -7.43
N LYS A 39 1.43 12.40 -8.06
CA LYS A 39 1.78 13.63 -7.36
C LYS A 39 0.71 14.09 -6.37
N ASN A 40 -0.56 13.76 -6.65
CA ASN A 40 -1.67 14.16 -5.80
C ASN A 40 -1.89 13.22 -4.61
N ASN A 41 -1.19 12.08 -4.56
CA ASN A 41 -1.25 11.20 -3.41
C ASN A 41 -0.40 11.78 -2.28
N ARG A 42 -0.96 11.82 -1.08
CA ARG A 42 -0.33 12.49 0.06
C ARG A 42 0.66 11.62 0.84
N PHE A 43 0.79 10.34 0.47
CA PHE A 43 1.59 9.40 1.25
C PHE A 43 3.03 9.89 1.48
N TRP A 44 3.74 10.19 0.38
CA TRP A 44 5.14 10.62 0.49
C TRP A 44 5.27 11.99 1.14
N LYS A 45 4.32 12.89 0.91
CA LYS A 45 4.33 14.21 1.56
C LYS A 45 4.25 14.08 3.07
N ILE A 46 3.39 13.18 3.56
CA ILE A 46 3.24 12.94 4.99
C ILE A 46 4.55 12.43 5.59
N LEU A 47 5.16 11.43 4.95
CA LEU A 47 6.41 10.86 5.45
C LEU A 47 7.56 11.86 5.40
N LYS A 48 7.67 12.63 4.32
CA LYS A 48 8.72 13.66 4.20
C LYS A 48 8.61 14.69 5.30
N GLU A 49 7.40 15.09 5.63
CA GLU A 49 7.16 16.07 6.68
C GLU A 49 7.52 15.54 8.06
N ILE A 50 7.18 14.28 8.34
CA ILE A 50 7.46 13.66 9.63
C ILE A 50 8.96 13.38 9.81
N PHE A 51 9.62 12.82 8.81
CA PHE A 51 11.01 12.34 8.91
C PHE A 51 12.04 13.27 8.27
N GLN A 52 11.60 14.30 7.57
CA GLN A 52 12.46 15.34 6.96
C GLN A 52 13.55 14.77 6.05
N THR A 53 13.20 13.77 5.26
CA THR A 53 14.09 13.12 4.30
C THR A 53 13.45 13.12 2.93
N GLU A 54 14.20 13.43 1.87
CA GLU A 54 13.66 13.53 0.52
C GLU A 54 13.67 12.22 -0.28
N ASP A 55 14.62 11.33 -0.01
CA ASP A 55 14.72 10.06 -0.72
C ASP A 55 13.70 9.06 -0.21
N LYS A 56 12.87 8.52 -1.12
CA LYS A 56 11.77 7.61 -0.76
C LYS A 56 12.26 6.32 -0.09
N ILE A 57 13.31 5.71 -0.61
CA ILE A 57 13.83 4.47 -0.03
C ILE A 57 14.42 4.74 1.34
N GLU A 58 15.16 5.85 1.49
CA GLU A 58 15.70 6.23 2.79
C GLU A 58 14.59 6.51 3.80
N LEU A 59 13.48 7.13 3.36
CA LEU A 59 12.32 7.34 4.22
C LEU A 59 11.78 6.03 4.77
N LEU A 60 11.67 5.01 3.93
CA LEU A 60 11.17 3.70 4.37
C LEU A 60 12.14 3.04 5.35
N LYS A 61 13.44 3.23 5.16
CA LYS A 61 14.44 2.69 6.08
C LYS A 61 14.37 3.37 7.45
N VAL A 62 14.39 4.70 7.49
CA VAL A 62 14.41 5.43 8.78
C VAL A 62 13.09 5.31 9.53
N SER A 63 11.98 5.16 8.82
CA SER A 63 10.67 4.98 9.43
C SER A 63 10.36 3.54 9.82
N HIS A 64 11.16 2.59 9.36
CA HIS A 64 10.94 1.15 9.53
C HIS A 64 9.60 0.70 8.92
N ILE A 65 9.23 1.29 7.79
CA ILE A 65 7.98 1.00 7.08
C ILE A 65 8.27 0.14 5.86
N ALA A 66 7.49 -0.91 5.69
CA ALA A 66 7.44 -1.71 4.47
C ALA A 66 6.17 -1.38 3.70
N LEU A 67 6.23 -1.49 2.37
CA LEU A 67 5.09 -1.22 1.50
C LEU A 67 4.77 -2.44 0.65
N TRP A 68 3.49 -2.73 0.54
CA TRP A 68 2.97 -3.72 -0.40
C TRP A 68 1.50 -3.44 -0.65
N ASP A 69 0.91 -4.19 -1.58
CA ASP A 69 -0.53 -4.14 -1.83
C ASP A 69 -1.12 -5.52 -1.62
N ILE A 70 -2.42 -5.58 -1.29
CA ILE A 70 -3.10 -6.87 -1.14
C ILE A 70 -3.29 -7.55 -2.50
N CYS A 71 -3.46 -6.79 -3.57
CA CYS A 71 -3.66 -7.35 -4.91
C CYS A 71 -2.32 -7.66 -5.58
N HIS A 72 -2.06 -8.93 -5.85
CA HIS A 72 -0.96 -9.33 -6.72
C HIS A 72 -1.29 -8.94 -8.16
N SER A 73 -2.52 -9.23 -8.57
CA SER A 73 -3.04 -8.86 -9.89
C SER A 73 -4.55 -8.69 -9.82
N CYS A 74 -5.09 -7.96 -10.77
CA CYS A 74 -6.52 -7.74 -10.85
C CYS A 74 -6.90 -7.26 -12.25
N ILE A 75 -8.21 -7.10 -12.48
CA ILE A 75 -8.75 -6.49 -13.68
C ILE A 75 -9.43 -5.19 -13.27
N ARG A 76 -9.08 -4.10 -13.93
CA ARG A 76 -9.72 -2.79 -13.70
C ARG A 76 -9.54 -1.92 -14.93
N LYS A 77 -10.50 -1.02 -15.17
CA LYS A 77 -10.45 -0.09 -16.31
C LYS A 77 -9.66 1.17 -16.00
N THR A 78 -9.73 1.64 -14.75
CA THR A 78 -9.08 2.87 -14.29
C THR A 78 -8.29 2.58 -13.02
N SER A 79 -7.60 3.59 -12.50
CA SER A 79 -6.86 3.46 -11.24
C SER A 79 -7.76 3.53 -10.00
N ALA A 80 -9.07 3.66 -10.17
CA ALA A 80 -9.99 3.72 -9.03
C ALA A 80 -10.18 2.36 -8.37
N ASP A 81 -10.17 2.35 -7.04
CA ASP A 81 -10.36 1.11 -6.27
C ASP A 81 -11.70 0.46 -6.53
N SER A 82 -12.74 1.25 -6.83
CA SER A 82 -14.08 0.72 -7.13
C SER A 82 -14.13 -0.10 -8.41
N GLU A 83 -13.14 0.01 -9.26
CA GLU A 83 -13.07 -0.73 -10.52
C GLU A 83 -12.31 -2.06 -10.42
N ILE A 84 -11.73 -2.35 -9.26
CA ILE A 84 -10.93 -3.56 -9.05
C ILE A 84 -11.81 -4.80 -9.06
N LYS A 85 -11.48 -5.77 -9.93
CA LYS A 85 -12.20 -7.03 -10.07
C LYS A 85 -11.23 -8.18 -10.23
N ASP A 86 -11.69 -9.39 -9.95
CA ASP A 86 -10.93 -10.64 -10.16
C ASP A 86 -9.53 -10.56 -9.53
N ILE A 87 -9.52 -10.30 -8.23
CA ILE A 87 -8.29 -10.12 -7.45
C ILE A 87 -7.59 -11.46 -7.23
N GLU A 88 -6.28 -11.48 -7.52
CA GLU A 88 -5.37 -12.50 -7.00
C GLU A 88 -4.59 -11.85 -5.87
N PRO A 89 -4.74 -12.31 -4.61
CA PRO A 89 -4.07 -11.65 -3.50
C PRO A 89 -2.58 -11.96 -3.45
N ASN A 90 -1.80 -11.02 -2.93
CA ASN A 90 -0.42 -11.28 -2.55
C ASN A 90 -0.39 -12.13 -1.28
N ASP A 91 0.69 -12.88 -1.09
CA ASP A 91 0.86 -13.71 0.10
C ASP A 91 1.36 -12.87 1.28
N ILE A 92 0.45 -12.10 1.84
CA ILE A 92 0.77 -11.22 2.98
C ILE A 92 1.26 -12.04 4.18
N GLN A 93 0.62 -13.17 4.45
CA GLN A 93 1.03 -14.02 5.58
C GLN A 93 2.46 -14.53 5.40
N GLY A 94 2.83 -14.92 4.19
CA GLY A 94 4.19 -15.36 3.90
C GLY A 94 5.22 -14.27 4.13
N LEU A 95 4.89 -13.02 3.76
CA LEU A 95 5.77 -11.89 4.03
C LEU A 95 5.97 -11.68 5.54
N LEU A 96 4.89 -11.74 6.30
CA LEU A 96 4.96 -11.58 7.76
C LEU A 96 5.74 -12.71 8.42
N ASP A 97 5.62 -13.92 7.89
CA ASP A 97 6.37 -15.07 8.41
C ASP A 97 7.86 -14.93 8.16
N ARG A 98 8.24 -14.30 7.05
CA ARG A 98 9.64 -14.08 6.68
C ARG A 98 10.27 -12.89 7.41
N TYR A 99 9.51 -11.81 7.56
CA TYR A 99 10.00 -10.56 8.16
C TYR A 99 9.35 -10.37 9.53
N LYS A 100 9.88 -11.09 10.51
CA LYS A 100 9.27 -11.23 11.84
C LYS A 100 9.31 -9.97 12.70
N ASN A 101 10.09 -8.97 12.30
CA ASN A 101 10.12 -7.70 13.02
C ASN A 101 8.90 -6.83 12.72
N ILE A 102 8.12 -7.18 11.71
CA ILE A 102 6.88 -6.45 11.41
C ILE A 102 5.86 -6.76 12.51
N GLU A 103 5.49 -5.71 13.26
CA GLU A 103 4.60 -5.81 14.41
C GLU A 103 3.19 -5.34 14.11
N LYS A 104 3.02 -4.53 13.06
CA LYS A 104 1.75 -3.88 12.77
C LYS A 104 1.51 -3.86 11.27
N VAL A 105 0.26 -4.13 10.89
CA VAL A 105 -0.20 -4.07 9.50
C VAL A 105 -1.25 -2.97 9.42
N ILE A 106 -0.98 -1.95 8.61
CA ILE A 106 -1.87 -0.81 8.42
C ILE A 106 -2.46 -0.88 7.02
N CYS A 107 -3.78 -0.83 6.94
CA CYS A 107 -4.48 -0.80 5.66
C CYS A 107 -4.69 0.65 5.22
N ASN A 108 -4.14 1.02 4.08
CA ASN A 108 -4.27 2.36 3.52
C ASN A 108 -5.55 2.41 2.68
N GLY A 109 -6.65 2.78 3.34
CA GLY A 109 -7.94 2.91 2.71
C GLY A 109 -8.88 1.74 2.97
N ARG A 110 -10.14 1.97 2.66
CA ARG A 110 -11.21 1.00 2.94
C ARG A 110 -11.12 -0.25 2.08
N THR A 111 -10.78 -0.09 0.80
CA THR A 111 -10.68 -1.23 -0.12
C THR A 111 -9.58 -2.18 0.34
N SER A 112 -8.42 -1.66 0.75
CA SER A 112 -7.34 -2.47 1.30
C SER A 112 -7.82 -3.24 2.52
N GLN A 113 -8.48 -2.56 3.47
CA GLN A 113 -8.96 -3.20 4.69
C GLN A 113 -9.96 -4.30 4.39
N ASN A 114 -10.96 -4.02 3.56
CA ASN A 114 -11.99 -5.00 3.24
C ASN A 114 -11.40 -6.23 2.55
N THR A 115 -10.46 -6.01 1.65
CA THR A 115 -9.81 -7.11 0.92
C THR A 115 -8.93 -7.93 1.85
N MET A 116 -8.19 -7.29 2.74
CA MET A 116 -7.41 -8.00 3.75
C MET A 116 -8.29 -8.86 4.65
N GLN A 117 -9.42 -8.35 5.09
CA GLN A 117 -10.35 -9.12 5.92
C GLN A 117 -10.93 -10.32 5.18
N LYS A 118 -11.13 -10.19 3.88
CA LYS A 118 -11.66 -11.27 3.06
C LYS A 118 -10.66 -12.42 2.91
N TYR A 119 -9.39 -12.09 2.61
CA TYR A 119 -8.39 -13.10 2.28
C TYR A 119 -7.52 -13.52 3.47
N PHE A 120 -7.36 -12.64 4.44
CA PHE A 120 -6.51 -12.88 5.62
C PHE A 120 -7.23 -12.45 6.89
N PRO A 121 -8.37 -13.09 7.22
CA PRO A 121 -9.16 -12.64 8.39
C PRO A 121 -8.46 -12.81 9.73
N ASN A 122 -7.42 -13.65 9.78
CA ASN A 122 -6.67 -13.89 11.02
C ASN A 122 -5.54 -12.88 11.26
N ILE A 123 -5.25 -12.03 10.27
CA ILE A 123 -4.23 -10.98 10.44
C ILE A 123 -4.90 -9.75 11.03
N GLU A 124 -4.40 -9.29 12.16
CA GLU A 124 -4.89 -8.07 12.78
C GLU A 124 -4.40 -6.86 11.99
N THR A 125 -5.32 -5.98 11.61
CA THR A 125 -5.00 -4.80 10.82
C THR A 125 -5.54 -3.54 11.46
N VAL A 126 -4.88 -2.40 11.14
CA VAL A 126 -5.33 -1.08 11.56
C VAL A 126 -5.75 -0.31 10.31
N TYR A 127 -6.94 0.28 10.35
CA TYR A 127 -7.44 1.09 9.25
C TYR A 127 -6.90 2.51 9.31
N CYS A 128 -6.44 3.02 8.18
CA CYS A 128 -6.13 4.44 8.02
C CYS A 128 -6.84 4.95 6.76
N PRO A 129 -7.34 6.19 6.78
CA PRO A 129 -7.95 6.78 5.58
C PRO A 129 -6.96 6.78 4.42
N SER A 130 -7.47 6.56 3.20
CA SER A 130 -6.63 6.52 2.02
C SER A 130 -5.88 7.84 1.82
N THR A 131 -4.61 7.75 1.43
CA THR A 131 -3.80 8.92 1.05
C THR A 131 -4.09 9.39 -0.37
N SER A 132 -4.93 8.69 -1.11
CA SER A 132 -5.32 9.06 -2.46
C SER A 132 -5.99 10.45 -2.49
N SER A 133 -5.77 11.19 -3.56
CA SER A 133 -6.41 12.48 -3.78
C SER A 133 -7.94 12.38 -3.83
N ALA A 134 -8.47 11.20 -4.14
CA ALA A 134 -9.92 10.97 -4.12
C ALA A 134 -10.52 11.09 -2.71
N ASN A 135 -9.68 11.05 -1.67
CA ASN A 135 -10.10 11.17 -0.28
C ASN A 135 -9.69 12.52 0.31
N ALA A 136 -9.99 13.60 -0.42
CA ALA A 136 -9.52 14.95 -0.12
C ALA A 136 -10.05 15.53 1.20
N GLN A 137 -11.08 14.93 1.80
CA GLN A 137 -11.65 15.40 3.06
C GLN A 137 -10.71 15.20 4.26
N PHE A 138 -9.65 14.43 4.12
CA PHE A 138 -8.68 14.20 5.20
C PHE A 138 -7.45 15.08 5.00
N SER A 139 -6.99 15.68 6.09
CA SER A 139 -5.79 16.53 6.06
C SER A 139 -4.52 15.70 6.29
N LEU A 140 -3.35 16.36 6.14
CA LEU A 140 -2.06 15.73 6.40
C LEU A 140 -1.88 15.30 7.86
N GLU A 141 -2.61 15.91 8.78
CA GLU A 141 -2.49 15.63 10.21
C GLU A 141 -3.31 14.42 10.66
N GLN A 142 -4.11 13.86 9.76
CA GLN A 142 -4.99 12.74 10.09
C GLN A 142 -4.48 11.36 9.65
#